data_ade19c6989a335e2366c8a6e850a833f
#
_entry.id   ade19c6989a335e2366c8a6e850a833f
#
_cell.length_a   1.000
_cell.length_b   1.000
_cell.length_c   1.000
_cell.angle_alpha   90.00
_cell.angle_beta   90.00
_cell.angle_gamma   90.00
#
_symmetry.space_group_name_H-M   'P 1'
#
loop_
_entity.id
_entity.type
_entity.pdbx_description
1 polymer ?
#
loop_
_entity_poly.entity_id
_entity_poly.type
_entity_poly.pdbx_seq_one_letter_code
_entity_poly.pdbx_strand_id
1 'polypeptide(L)'
;MNKILLLEQLKKVPYISKQNLGLILEKRDENLNYWVKKLISDKTLIPLKKGLYISRYYYDIISEISPFERENYLIYLANSIRQPSYVSLEYILSKSGLLPESSFSITSITLKSTRKYVTDIGTFYYKNIKREFYYGYKIKQFKGKQIREASIAKALFDFFYLRTFKSEEEIQEFITVSGRLNWDILNTNDKKQLADFITTSKSKKMQKLLFILQKEKII
;
A
#
# COMPACT_ATOMS: atom_id res chain seq x y z
N MET A 1 -36.52 5.63 -2.70
CA MET A 1 -35.27 5.39 -1.93
C MET A 1 -35.20 6.39 -0.78
N ASN A 2 -35.08 5.91 0.46
CA ASN A 2 -34.88 6.79 1.60
C ASN A 2 -33.38 7.20 1.66
N LYS A 3 -33.07 8.43 1.25
CA LYS A 3 -31.70 8.97 1.19
C LYS A 3 -31.04 8.95 2.57
N ILE A 4 -31.81 9.17 3.63
CA ILE A 4 -31.34 9.17 5.03
C ILE A 4 -30.84 7.77 5.41
N LEU A 5 -31.63 6.72 5.14
CA LEU A 5 -31.25 5.34 5.43
C LEU A 5 -29.98 4.92 4.68
N LEU A 6 -29.85 5.30 3.41
CA LEU A 6 -28.62 5.05 2.64
C LEU A 6 -27.41 5.70 3.29
N LEU A 7 -27.50 6.97 3.66
CA LEU A 7 -26.40 7.69 4.30
C LEU A 7 -26.01 7.07 5.64
N GLU A 8 -26.97 6.68 6.47
CA GLU A 8 -26.70 6.01 7.73
C GLU A 8 -25.97 4.67 7.57
N GLN A 9 -26.27 3.91 6.51
CA GLN A 9 -25.54 2.68 6.21
C GLN A 9 -24.15 2.97 5.64
N LEU A 10 -24.02 3.97 4.77
CA LEU A 10 -22.73 4.37 4.19
C LEU A 10 -21.76 4.95 5.21
N LYS A 11 -22.23 5.54 6.32
CA LYS A 11 -21.40 6.00 7.43
C LYS A 11 -20.75 4.87 8.23
N LYS A 12 -21.26 3.64 8.14
CA LYS A 12 -20.83 2.48 8.96
C LYS A 12 -19.88 1.55 8.23
N VAL A 13 -19.80 1.65 6.89
CA VAL A 13 -19.01 0.70 6.08
C VAL A 13 -17.75 1.36 5.53
N PRO A 14 -16.57 0.75 5.73
CA PRO A 14 -15.31 1.34 5.27
C PRO A 14 -15.17 1.36 3.74
N TYR A 15 -15.80 0.45 3.03
CA TYR A 15 -15.98 0.48 1.58
C TYR A 15 -17.21 -0.35 1.18
N ILE A 16 -17.69 -0.14 -0.02
CA ILE A 16 -18.85 -0.86 -0.54
C ILE A 16 -18.60 -1.32 -1.98
N SER A 17 -18.96 -2.57 -2.25
CA SER A 17 -18.97 -3.09 -3.62
C SER A 17 -20.24 -2.61 -4.36
N LYS A 18 -20.18 -2.57 -5.70
CA LYS A 18 -21.35 -2.29 -6.53
C LYS A 18 -22.52 -3.24 -6.22
N GLN A 19 -22.20 -4.51 -5.97
CA GLN A 19 -23.19 -5.53 -5.66
C GLN A 19 -23.92 -5.23 -4.33
N ASN A 20 -23.16 -4.94 -3.26
CA ASN A 20 -23.76 -4.59 -1.97
C ASN A 20 -24.53 -3.25 -2.02
N LEU A 21 -24.03 -2.29 -2.82
CA LEU A 21 -24.76 -1.05 -3.06
C LEU A 21 -26.09 -1.32 -3.76
N GLY A 22 -26.13 -2.27 -4.70
CA GLY A 22 -27.37 -2.72 -5.36
C GLY A 22 -28.39 -3.30 -4.39
N LEU A 23 -27.93 -4.06 -3.37
CA LEU A 23 -28.82 -4.60 -2.33
C LEU A 23 -29.41 -3.46 -1.48
N ILE A 24 -28.59 -2.51 -1.03
CA ILE A 24 -29.05 -1.36 -0.23
C ILE A 24 -30.03 -0.48 -1.01
N LEU A 25 -29.76 -0.27 -2.28
CA LEU A 25 -30.61 0.57 -3.15
C LEU A 25 -31.83 -0.15 -3.68
N GLU A 26 -31.90 -1.49 -3.55
CA GLU A 26 -32.91 -2.35 -4.20
C GLU A 26 -32.96 -2.12 -5.72
N LYS A 27 -31.77 -1.97 -6.34
CA LYS A 27 -31.60 -1.68 -7.76
C LYS A 27 -30.66 -2.68 -8.41
N ARG A 28 -30.94 -2.96 -9.70
CA ARG A 28 -30.13 -3.88 -10.53
C ARG A 28 -29.79 -3.23 -11.87
N ASP A 29 -28.84 -3.81 -12.55
CA ASP A 29 -28.45 -3.54 -13.94
C ASP A 29 -28.28 -2.05 -14.28
N GLU A 30 -28.99 -1.56 -15.27
CA GLU A 30 -28.88 -0.17 -15.74
C GLU A 30 -29.35 0.84 -14.69
N ASN A 31 -30.38 0.50 -13.94
CA ASN A 31 -30.89 1.35 -12.88
C ASN A 31 -29.86 1.51 -11.75
N LEU A 32 -29.15 0.43 -11.40
CA LEU A 32 -28.04 0.50 -10.46
C LEU A 32 -26.87 1.34 -11.03
N ASN A 33 -26.55 1.19 -12.32
CA ASN A 33 -25.51 2.00 -12.98
C ASN A 33 -25.83 3.50 -12.92
N TYR A 34 -27.08 3.86 -13.19
CA TYR A 34 -27.55 5.25 -13.07
C TYR A 34 -27.36 5.79 -11.66
N TRP A 35 -27.78 5.05 -10.64
CA TRP A 35 -27.64 5.47 -9.25
C TRP A 35 -26.17 5.57 -8.79
N VAL A 36 -25.32 4.64 -9.19
CA VAL A 36 -23.89 4.71 -8.93
C VAL A 36 -23.29 5.99 -9.52
N LYS A 37 -23.57 6.28 -10.79
CA LYS A 37 -23.09 7.52 -11.44
C LYS A 37 -23.59 8.77 -10.72
N LYS A 38 -24.87 8.79 -10.34
CA LYS A 38 -25.45 9.89 -9.57
C LYS A 38 -24.77 10.11 -8.22
N LEU A 39 -24.57 9.04 -7.44
CA LEU A 39 -23.91 9.14 -6.13
C LEU A 39 -22.43 9.57 -6.24
N ILE A 40 -21.74 9.22 -7.32
CA ILE A 40 -20.40 9.74 -7.62
C ILE A 40 -20.45 11.22 -7.99
N SER A 41 -21.36 11.62 -8.88
CA SER A 41 -21.56 13.01 -9.29
C SER A 41 -21.91 13.91 -8.10
N ASP A 42 -22.76 13.43 -7.20
CA ASP A 42 -23.15 14.14 -5.96
C ASP A 42 -22.07 14.07 -4.87
N LYS A 43 -20.87 13.52 -5.19
CA LYS A 43 -19.74 13.33 -4.25
C LYS A 43 -20.09 12.51 -2.99
N THR A 44 -21.18 11.75 -3.00
CA THR A 44 -21.54 10.84 -1.91
C THR A 44 -20.64 9.62 -1.89
N LEU A 45 -20.25 9.12 -3.07
CA LEU A 45 -19.33 8.02 -3.25
C LEU A 45 -18.04 8.46 -3.95
N ILE A 46 -16.92 7.90 -3.50
CA ILE A 46 -15.61 8.05 -4.14
C ILE A 46 -15.24 6.69 -4.77
N PRO A 47 -15.01 6.63 -6.09
CA PRO A 47 -14.60 5.39 -6.74
C PRO A 47 -13.13 5.08 -6.41
N LEU A 48 -12.87 3.83 -5.99
CA LEU A 48 -11.52 3.29 -5.82
C LEU A 48 -11.05 2.50 -7.04
N LYS A 49 -11.95 1.72 -7.61
CA LYS A 49 -11.82 0.98 -8.86
C LYS A 49 -13.21 0.62 -9.39
N LYS A 50 -13.28 0.04 -10.61
CA LYS A 50 -14.55 -0.45 -11.15
C LYS A 50 -15.24 -1.39 -10.13
N GLY A 51 -16.43 -1.00 -9.69
CA GLY A 51 -17.26 -1.79 -8.79
C GLY A 51 -16.89 -1.73 -7.31
N LEU A 52 -15.95 -0.86 -6.89
CA LEU A 52 -15.57 -0.67 -5.49
C LEU A 52 -15.52 0.82 -5.16
N TYR A 53 -16.21 1.22 -4.09
CA TYR A 53 -16.39 2.61 -3.69
C TYR A 53 -16.20 2.76 -2.20
N ILE A 54 -15.91 3.99 -1.76
CA ILE A 54 -16.03 4.41 -0.36
C ILE A 54 -17.07 5.51 -0.24
N SER A 55 -17.63 5.66 0.94
CA SER A 55 -18.46 6.80 1.29
C SER A 55 -17.59 8.01 1.59
N ARG A 56 -17.93 9.18 1.05
CA ARG A 56 -17.33 10.46 1.44
C ARG A 56 -17.46 10.68 2.93
N TYR A 57 -18.65 10.46 3.48
CA TYR A 57 -18.91 10.63 4.92
C TYR A 57 -18.02 9.77 5.80
N TYR A 58 -17.83 8.50 5.45
CA TYR A 58 -16.93 7.61 6.22
C TYR A 58 -15.48 8.10 6.16
N TYR A 59 -15.03 8.52 4.96
CA TYR A 59 -13.68 9.05 4.76
C TYR A 59 -13.45 10.32 5.56
N ASP A 60 -14.40 11.25 5.54
CA ASP A 60 -14.30 12.53 6.25
C ASP A 60 -14.28 12.31 7.78
N ILE A 61 -15.19 11.50 8.31
CA ILE A 61 -15.21 11.13 9.75
C ILE A 61 -13.86 10.56 10.20
N ILE A 62 -13.31 9.60 9.45
CA ILE A 62 -12.02 9.00 9.81
C ILE A 62 -10.88 10.03 9.72
N SER A 63 -10.93 10.91 8.72
CA SER A 63 -9.91 11.93 8.50
C SER A 63 -9.92 13.03 9.59
N GLU A 64 -11.07 13.29 10.19
CA GLU A 64 -11.25 14.25 11.29
C GLU A 64 -10.74 13.71 12.64
N ILE A 65 -10.72 12.37 12.85
CA ILE A 65 -10.23 11.78 14.10
C ILE A 65 -8.76 12.10 14.31
N SER A 66 -7.92 11.74 13.36
CA SER A 66 -6.48 12.04 13.36
C SER A 66 -5.81 11.69 12.03
N PRO A 67 -4.64 12.29 11.72
CA PRO A 67 -3.82 11.87 10.59
C PRO A 67 -3.45 10.37 10.63
N PHE A 68 -3.23 9.82 11.82
CA PHE A 68 -2.90 8.42 12.03
C PHE A 68 -4.07 7.48 11.66
N GLU A 69 -5.30 7.81 12.05
CA GLU A 69 -6.49 7.03 11.70
C GLU A 69 -6.75 7.08 10.19
N ARG A 70 -6.61 8.26 9.58
CA ARG A 70 -6.69 8.41 8.13
C ARG A 70 -5.66 7.56 7.41
N GLU A 71 -4.42 7.55 7.87
CA GLU A 71 -3.35 6.76 7.28
C GLU A 71 -3.66 5.26 7.36
N ASN A 72 -4.04 4.76 8.53
CA ASN A 72 -4.41 3.35 8.71
C ASN A 72 -5.59 2.96 7.83
N TYR A 73 -6.54 3.87 7.62
CA TYR A 73 -7.65 3.65 6.70
C TYR A 73 -7.17 3.55 5.25
N LEU A 74 -6.27 4.40 4.81
CA LEU A 74 -5.69 4.33 3.46
C LEU A 74 -4.92 3.02 3.26
N ILE A 75 -4.18 2.54 4.25
CA ILE A 75 -3.50 1.23 4.22
C ILE A 75 -4.52 0.09 4.12
N TYR A 76 -5.61 0.16 4.89
CA TYR A 76 -6.71 -0.81 4.80
C TYR A 76 -7.33 -0.83 3.39
N LEU A 77 -7.57 0.34 2.80
CA LEU A 77 -8.09 0.44 1.43
C LEU A 77 -7.09 -0.12 0.41
N ALA A 78 -5.78 0.15 0.57
CA ALA A 78 -4.76 -0.43 -0.28
C ALA A 78 -4.82 -1.96 -0.27
N ASN A 79 -4.92 -2.56 0.93
CA ASN A 79 -5.07 -4.02 1.04
C ASN A 79 -6.40 -4.53 0.45
N SER A 80 -7.47 -3.71 0.43
CA SER A 80 -8.80 -4.10 -0.06
C SER A 80 -8.95 -3.95 -1.58
N ILE A 81 -8.34 -2.93 -2.18
CA ILE A 81 -8.43 -2.65 -3.62
C ILE A 81 -7.88 -3.83 -4.44
N ARG A 82 -6.76 -4.43 -4.02
CA ARG A 82 -6.12 -5.51 -4.77
C ARG A 82 -5.58 -6.61 -3.84
N GLN A 83 -6.36 -7.65 -3.65
CA GLN A 83 -5.98 -8.82 -2.82
C GLN A 83 -5.42 -9.97 -3.68
N PRO A 84 -4.42 -10.72 -3.15
CA PRO A 84 -3.69 -10.41 -1.92
C PRO A 84 -2.65 -9.31 -2.14
N SER A 85 -2.44 -8.47 -1.11
CA SER A 85 -1.39 -7.45 -1.10
C SER A 85 -0.99 -7.06 0.32
N TYR A 86 0.18 -6.45 0.45
CA TYR A 86 0.62 -5.73 1.64
C TYR A 86 1.29 -4.41 1.23
N VAL A 87 1.17 -3.39 2.06
CA VAL A 87 1.82 -2.09 1.83
C VAL A 87 3.32 -2.22 2.08
N SER A 88 4.15 -1.68 1.17
CA SER A 88 5.61 -1.85 1.14
C SER A 88 6.27 -0.78 0.29
N LEU A 89 7.56 -0.99 -0.03
CA LEU A 89 8.33 -0.13 -0.94
C LEU A 89 8.45 1.30 -0.41
N GLU A 90 8.45 2.27 -1.34
CA GLU A 90 8.68 3.68 -1.07
C GLU A 90 7.76 4.24 0.03
N TYR A 91 6.51 3.77 0.11
CA TYR A 91 5.58 4.23 1.14
C TYR A 91 6.06 3.90 2.56
N ILE A 92 6.47 2.64 2.80
CA ILE A 92 6.99 2.23 4.12
C ILE A 92 8.34 2.86 4.41
N LEU A 93 9.23 2.94 3.40
CA LEU A 93 10.55 3.52 3.55
C LEU A 93 10.50 5.02 3.86
N SER A 94 9.61 5.76 3.20
CA SER A 94 9.34 7.16 3.47
C SER A 94 8.71 7.38 4.85
N LYS A 95 7.68 6.59 5.17
CA LYS A 95 7.01 6.63 6.49
C LYS A 95 7.97 6.37 7.64
N SER A 96 8.98 5.53 7.44
CA SER A 96 10.01 5.26 8.45
C SER A 96 11.10 6.32 8.51
N GLY A 97 11.13 7.28 7.59
CA GLY A 97 12.22 8.28 7.47
C GLY A 97 13.48 7.76 6.81
N LEU A 98 13.46 6.53 6.26
CA LEU A 98 14.62 5.97 5.55
C LEU A 98 14.79 6.64 4.17
N LEU A 99 13.69 6.94 3.47
CA LEU A 99 13.68 7.82 2.30
C LEU A 99 13.32 9.24 2.75
N PRO A 100 14.07 10.28 2.32
CA PRO A 100 13.81 11.67 2.72
C PRO A 100 12.54 12.24 2.06
N GLU A 101 12.16 11.70 0.93
CA GLU A 101 11.03 12.20 0.15
C GLU A 101 9.73 11.54 0.61
N SER A 102 8.69 12.37 0.83
CA SER A 102 7.36 11.88 1.15
C SER A 102 6.75 11.14 -0.06
N SER A 103 6.29 9.92 0.15
CA SER A 103 5.58 9.19 -0.89
C SER A 103 4.12 9.63 -0.96
N PHE A 104 3.72 10.29 -2.04
CA PHE A 104 2.32 10.65 -2.32
C PHE A 104 1.46 9.45 -2.76
N SER A 105 2.08 8.32 -3.04
CA SER A 105 1.42 7.10 -3.48
C SER A 105 1.55 6.00 -2.43
N ILE A 106 0.47 5.29 -2.16
CA ILE A 106 0.55 4.09 -1.33
C ILE A 106 1.02 2.94 -2.21
N THR A 107 2.28 2.58 -2.05
CA THR A 107 2.92 1.48 -2.77
C THR A 107 2.70 0.16 -2.05
N SER A 108 2.44 -0.89 -2.81
CA SER A 108 2.10 -2.22 -2.29
C SER A 108 2.71 -3.33 -3.13
N ILE A 109 2.96 -4.44 -2.50
CA ILE A 109 3.34 -5.70 -3.15
C ILE A 109 2.12 -6.59 -3.31
N THR A 110 2.03 -7.29 -4.44
CA THR A 110 0.92 -8.21 -4.75
C THR A 110 1.40 -9.43 -5.54
N LEU A 111 0.67 -10.53 -5.45
CA LEU A 111 0.86 -11.71 -6.33
C LEU A 111 0.19 -11.55 -7.71
N LYS A 112 -0.60 -10.51 -7.89
CA LYS A 112 -1.27 -10.20 -9.16
C LYS A 112 -0.39 -9.27 -10.01
N SER A 113 -0.76 -9.07 -11.27
CA SER A 113 -0.05 -8.16 -12.19
C SER A 113 0.11 -6.75 -11.61
N THR A 114 1.20 -6.08 -11.94
CA THR A 114 1.44 -4.67 -11.58
C THR A 114 0.28 -3.78 -12.06
N ARG A 115 -0.19 -2.87 -11.19
CA ARG A 115 -1.30 -1.99 -11.50
C ARG A 115 -1.29 -0.70 -10.67
N LYS A 116 -1.78 0.38 -11.27
CA LYS A 116 -2.00 1.67 -10.62
C LYS A 116 -3.49 1.99 -10.60
N TYR A 117 -3.97 2.53 -9.48
CA TYR A 117 -5.31 3.11 -9.33
C TYR A 117 -5.14 4.54 -8.85
N VAL A 118 -5.67 5.49 -9.62
CA VAL A 118 -5.72 6.90 -9.26
C VAL A 118 -7.13 7.21 -8.79
N THR A 119 -7.25 7.80 -7.62
CA THR A 119 -8.51 8.13 -6.96
C THR A 119 -8.47 9.53 -6.38
N ASP A 120 -9.61 10.09 -5.99
CA ASP A 120 -9.70 11.41 -5.35
C ASP A 120 -9.05 11.46 -3.95
N ILE A 121 -8.75 10.30 -3.34
CA ILE A 121 -8.13 10.22 -2.01
C ILE A 121 -6.66 9.83 -2.05
N GLY A 122 -6.11 9.62 -3.23
CA GLY A 122 -4.70 9.26 -3.44
C GLY A 122 -4.50 8.22 -4.52
N THR A 123 -3.24 7.94 -4.79
CA THR A 123 -2.80 6.94 -5.76
C THR A 123 -2.38 5.66 -5.05
N PHE A 124 -2.87 4.52 -5.53
CA PHE A 124 -2.51 3.19 -5.05
C PHE A 124 -1.75 2.46 -6.15
N TYR A 125 -0.49 2.10 -5.86
CA TYR A 125 0.38 1.45 -6.82
C TYR A 125 0.80 0.06 -6.34
N TYR A 126 0.60 -0.95 -7.17
CA TYR A 126 0.86 -2.35 -6.86
C TYR A 126 1.93 -2.89 -7.77
N LYS A 127 3.01 -3.42 -7.20
CA LYS A 127 4.06 -4.15 -7.93
C LYS A 127 3.94 -5.65 -7.68
N ASN A 128 4.07 -6.43 -8.74
CA ASN A 128 4.10 -7.87 -8.65
C ASN A 128 5.42 -8.36 -8.06
N ILE A 129 5.35 -9.39 -7.23
CA ILE A 129 6.53 -10.12 -6.75
C ILE A 129 6.30 -11.62 -6.92
N LYS A 130 7.38 -12.38 -7.03
CA LYS A 130 7.31 -13.85 -7.03
C LYS A 130 6.69 -14.38 -5.74
N ARG A 131 5.92 -15.46 -5.83
CA ARG A 131 5.23 -16.08 -4.69
C ARG A 131 6.18 -16.44 -3.55
N GLU A 132 7.38 -16.91 -3.86
CA GLU A 132 8.42 -17.26 -2.90
C GLU A 132 8.90 -16.11 -2.03
N PHE A 133 8.69 -14.86 -2.48
CA PHE A 133 9.04 -13.64 -1.73
C PHE A 133 7.85 -12.91 -1.12
N TYR A 134 6.64 -13.49 -1.23
CA TYR A 134 5.43 -12.90 -0.67
C TYR A 134 5.27 -13.28 0.82
N TYR A 135 6.19 -12.81 1.66
CA TYR A 135 6.22 -13.02 3.12
C TYR A 135 6.94 -11.85 3.82
N GLY A 136 7.09 -11.90 5.15
CA GLY A 136 7.84 -10.90 5.93
C GLY A 136 7.07 -9.60 6.20
N TYR A 137 5.77 -9.54 5.91
CA TYR A 137 4.88 -8.46 6.33
C TYR A 137 4.28 -8.75 7.70
N LYS A 138 3.89 -7.68 8.41
CA LYS A 138 3.19 -7.74 9.69
C LYS A 138 1.69 -7.57 9.46
N ILE A 139 0.88 -8.23 10.31
CA ILE A 139 -0.56 -8.06 10.36
C ILE A 139 -0.88 -7.18 11.56
N LYS A 140 -1.53 -6.06 11.32
CA LYS A 140 -2.03 -5.14 12.32
C LYS A 140 -3.55 -5.07 12.28
N GLN A 141 -4.16 -4.43 13.27
CA GLN A 141 -5.60 -4.22 13.34
C GLN A 141 -5.94 -2.74 13.10
N PHE A 142 -6.94 -2.52 12.28
CA PHE A 142 -7.58 -1.23 12.09
C PHE A 142 -9.10 -1.42 12.25
N LYS A 143 -9.69 -0.89 13.33
CA LYS A 143 -11.14 -1.00 13.63
C LYS A 143 -11.68 -2.43 13.43
N GLY A 144 -10.98 -3.44 14.00
CA GLY A 144 -11.32 -4.85 13.86
C GLY A 144 -11.07 -5.47 12.48
N LYS A 145 -10.41 -4.76 11.57
CA LYS A 145 -10.03 -5.26 10.24
C LYS A 145 -8.52 -5.44 10.15
N GLN A 146 -8.08 -6.52 9.53
CA GLN A 146 -6.66 -6.77 9.33
C GLN A 146 -6.09 -5.85 8.24
N ILE A 147 -4.93 -5.26 8.53
CA ILE A 147 -4.07 -4.56 7.57
C ILE A 147 -2.70 -5.24 7.52
N ARG A 148 -2.09 -5.24 6.34
CA ARG A 148 -0.80 -5.88 6.09
C ARG A 148 0.20 -4.85 5.63
N GLU A 149 1.28 -4.72 6.37
CA GLU A 149 2.40 -3.80 6.09
C GLU A 149 3.72 -4.55 6.17
N ALA A 150 4.66 -4.22 5.30
CA ALA A 150 6.04 -4.70 5.40
C ALA A 150 6.71 -4.15 6.68
N SER A 151 7.68 -4.90 7.24
CA SER A 151 8.71 -4.30 8.10
C SER A 151 9.63 -3.40 7.26
N ILE A 152 10.42 -2.53 7.89
CA ILE A 152 11.40 -1.68 7.18
C ILE A 152 12.36 -2.57 6.38
N ALA A 153 12.89 -3.63 7.00
CA ALA A 153 13.77 -4.59 6.35
C ALA A 153 13.11 -5.26 5.13
N LYS A 154 11.82 -5.64 5.26
CA LYS A 154 11.09 -6.24 4.13
C LYS A 154 10.81 -5.22 3.03
N ALA A 155 10.47 -3.99 3.38
CA ALA A 155 10.25 -2.93 2.40
C ALA A 155 11.54 -2.59 1.63
N LEU A 156 12.69 -2.57 2.30
CA LEU A 156 14.00 -2.45 1.66
C LEU A 156 14.30 -3.62 0.72
N PHE A 157 14.07 -4.86 1.18
CA PHE A 157 14.23 -6.03 0.33
C PHE A 157 13.37 -5.91 -0.93
N ASP A 158 12.08 -5.61 -0.80
CA ASP A 158 11.16 -5.47 -1.94
C ASP A 158 11.61 -4.36 -2.89
N PHE A 159 12.04 -3.22 -2.34
CA PHE A 159 12.50 -2.06 -3.08
C PHE A 159 13.71 -2.39 -3.95
N PHE A 160 14.76 -2.96 -3.36
CA PHE A 160 15.97 -3.34 -4.09
C PHE A 160 15.75 -4.54 -5.02
N TYR A 161 14.92 -5.49 -4.62
CA TYR A 161 14.60 -6.64 -5.44
C TYR A 161 13.91 -6.25 -6.76
N LEU A 162 12.99 -5.29 -6.71
CA LEU A 162 12.22 -4.84 -7.87
C LEU A 162 12.90 -3.73 -8.68
N ARG A 163 13.91 -3.06 -8.10
CA ARG A 163 14.67 -2.04 -8.80
C ARG A 163 15.69 -2.66 -9.75
N THR A 164 15.84 -2.11 -10.93
CA THR A 164 16.85 -2.54 -11.88
C THR A 164 18.10 -1.67 -11.72
N PHE A 165 19.27 -2.30 -11.66
CA PHE A 165 20.58 -1.65 -11.71
C PHE A 165 21.37 -2.24 -12.87
N LYS A 166 22.13 -1.42 -13.57
CA LYS A 166 22.93 -1.82 -14.73
C LYS A 166 24.25 -2.47 -14.31
N SER A 167 24.83 -2.02 -13.19
CA SER A 167 26.12 -2.50 -12.68
C SER A 167 26.18 -2.48 -11.16
N GLU A 168 27.28 -3.01 -10.58
CA GLU A 168 27.54 -2.96 -9.15
C GLU A 168 27.89 -1.54 -8.70
N GLU A 169 28.56 -0.77 -9.53
CA GLU A 169 28.91 0.62 -9.29
C GLU A 169 27.63 1.47 -9.15
N GLU A 170 26.61 1.20 -9.95
CA GLU A 170 25.31 1.89 -9.85
C GLU A 170 24.61 1.52 -8.53
N ILE A 171 24.72 0.27 -8.07
CA ILE A 171 24.19 -0.13 -6.74
C ILE A 171 24.93 0.63 -5.65
N GLN A 172 26.27 0.66 -5.68
CA GLN A 172 27.08 1.33 -4.66
C GLN A 172 26.78 2.84 -4.65
N GLU A 173 26.78 3.47 -5.80
CA GLU A 173 26.44 4.89 -5.95
C GLU A 173 25.04 5.21 -5.40
N PHE A 174 24.05 4.36 -5.71
CA PHE A 174 22.70 4.54 -5.19
C PHE A 174 22.64 4.42 -3.66
N ILE A 175 23.34 3.45 -3.08
CA ILE A 175 23.35 3.21 -1.63
C ILE A 175 24.04 4.36 -0.89
N THR A 176 25.13 4.91 -1.43
CA THR A 176 25.98 5.88 -0.73
C THR A 176 25.64 7.34 -1.03
N VAL A 177 25.10 7.63 -2.23
CA VAL A 177 24.92 9.02 -2.69
C VAL A 177 23.50 9.27 -3.19
N SER A 178 23.14 8.75 -4.37
CA SER A 178 21.95 9.22 -5.10
C SER A 178 20.64 8.76 -4.46
N GLY A 179 20.64 7.65 -3.73
CA GLY A 179 19.45 7.15 -3.04
C GLY A 179 19.08 7.94 -1.79
N ARG A 180 20.00 8.74 -1.24
CA ARG A 180 19.83 9.56 -0.02
C ARG A 180 19.19 8.77 1.13
N LEU A 181 19.54 7.50 1.26
CA LEU A 181 18.97 6.61 2.25
C LEU A 181 19.54 6.92 3.65
N ASN A 182 18.67 7.21 4.60
CA ASN A 182 19.07 7.40 6.01
C ASN A 182 19.21 6.04 6.70
N TRP A 183 20.39 5.44 6.59
CA TRP A 183 20.69 4.12 7.14
C TRP A 183 20.70 4.05 8.66
N ASP A 184 20.86 5.19 9.36
CA ASP A 184 20.89 5.27 10.83
C ASP A 184 19.55 4.92 11.48
N ILE A 185 18.47 4.94 10.70
CA ILE A 185 17.14 4.50 11.14
C ILE A 185 17.07 2.99 11.40
N LEU A 186 17.94 2.21 10.74
CA LEU A 186 17.94 0.75 10.88
C LEU A 186 18.58 0.33 12.20
N ASN A 187 17.79 -0.29 13.06
CA ASN A 187 18.31 -0.96 14.22
C ASN A 187 18.98 -2.31 13.86
N THR A 188 19.68 -2.92 14.82
CA THR A 188 20.40 -4.18 14.61
C THR A 188 19.47 -5.32 14.12
N ASN A 189 18.22 -5.36 14.60
CA ASN A 189 17.27 -6.38 14.16
C ASN A 189 16.81 -6.16 12.72
N ASP A 190 16.60 -4.91 12.28
CA ASP A 190 16.24 -4.60 10.89
C ASP A 190 17.38 -4.98 9.94
N LYS A 191 18.64 -4.68 10.31
CA LYS A 191 19.83 -5.05 9.54
C LYS A 191 19.95 -6.57 9.39
N LYS A 192 19.78 -7.31 10.50
CA LYS A 192 19.77 -8.78 10.48
C LYS A 192 18.66 -9.34 9.61
N GLN A 193 17.42 -8.87 9.77
CA GLN A 193 16.31 -9.31 8.96
C GLN A 193 16.52 -9.04 7.46
N LEU A 194 17.09 -7.88 7.10
CA LEU A 194 17.41 -7.57 5.70
C LEU A 194 18.43 -8.57 5.13
N ALA A 195 19.50 -8.84 5.87
CA ALA A 195 20.51 -9.83 5.48
C ALA A 195 19.89 -11.25 5.31
N ASP A 196 18.99 -11.63 6.21
CA ASP A 196 18.27 -12.90 6.15
C ASP A 196 17.37 -12.99 4.90
N PHE A 197 16.59 -11.95 4.59
CA PHE A 197 15.77 -11.90 3.37
C PHE A 197 16.63 -12.00 2.10
N ILE A 198 17.75 -11.28 2.08
CA ILE A 198 18.67 -11.28 0.94
C ILE A 198 19.27 -12.68 0.74
N THR A 199 19.78 -13.28 1.80
CA THR A 199 20.42 -14.60 1.77
C THR A 199 19.43 -15.68 1.34
N THR A 200 18.24 -15.67 1.93
CA THR A 200 17.16 -16.62 1.60
C THR A 200 16.70 -16.50 0.15
N SER A 201 16.78 -15.32 -0.45
CA SER A 201 16.33 -15.08 -1.82
C SER A 201 17.15 -15.81 -2.88
N LYS A 202 18.40 -16.19 -2.58
CA LYS A 202 19.38 -16.78 -3.52
C LYS A 202 19.54 -15.96 -4.82
N SER A 203 19.12 -14.71 -4.84
CA SER A 203 19.21 -13.82 -5.99
C SER A 203 20.62 -13.26 -6.13
N LYS A 204 21.28 -13.52 -7.25
CA LYS A 204 22.65 -13.00 -7.53
C LYS A 204 22.72 -11.47 -7.36
N LYS A 205 21.72 -10.74 -7.82
CA LYS A 205 21.64 -9.28 -7.65
C LYS A 205 21.57 -8.90 -6.17
N MET A 206 20.77 -9.58 -5.38
CA MET A 206 20.61 -9.28 -3.96
C MET A 206 21.88 -9.68 -3.16
N GLN A 207 22.59 -10.73 -3.56
CA GLN A 207 23.88 -11.08 -2.95
C GLN A 207 24.94 -9.98 -3.18
N LYS A 208 24.98 -9.40 -4.39
CA LYS A 208 25.84 -8.24 -4.68
C LYS A 208 25.47 -7.04 -3.82
N LEU A 209 24.17 -6.76 -3.68
CA LEU A 209 23.68 -5.71 -2.76
C LEU A 209 24.17 -5.96 -1.33
N LEU A 210 24.05 -7.19 -0.82
CA LEU A 210 24.48 -7.55 0.53
C LEU A 210 25.98 -7.29 0.73
N PHE A 211 26.79 -7.74 -0.24
CA PHE A 211 28.25 -7.50 -0.19
C PHE A 211 28.60 -6.00 -0.13
N ILE A 212 27.91 -5.17 -0.93
CA ILE A 212 28.12 -3.72 -0.91
C ILE A 212 27.67 -3.12 0.43
N LEU A 213 26.51 -3.50 0.97
CA LEU A 213 26.03 -3.02 2.25
C LEU A 213 27.02 -3.35 3.41
N GLN A 214 27.64 -4.54 3.36
CA GLN A 214 28.67 -4.96 4.31
C GLN A 214 29.97 -4.17 4.13
N LYS A 215 30.43 -3.99 2.89
CA LYS A 215 31.61 -3.19 2.55
C LYS A 215 31.50 -1.75 3.05
N GLU A 216 30.31 -1.15 2.88
CA GLU A 216 30.01 0.21 3.33
C GLU A 216 29.65 0.29 4.83
N LYS A 217 29.76 -0.82 5.59
CA LYS A 217 29.48 -0.92 7.03
C LYS A 217 28.05 -0.50 7.41
N ILE A 218 27.11 -0.65 6.49
CA ILE A 218 25.70 -0.34 6.73
C ILE A 218 25.03 -1.46 7.52
N ILE A 219 25.40 -2.72 7.24
CA ILE A 219 24.89 -3.93 7.94
C ILE A 219 26.04 -4.85 8.31
#